data_9fb99b205569ad7ff8fd8b36444b3b74
#
_entry.id   9fb99b205569ad7ff8fd8b36444b3b74
#
_cell.length_a   1.000
_cell.length_b   1.000
_cell.length_c   1.000
_cell.angle_alpha   90.00
_cell.angle_beta   90.00
_cell.angle_gamma   90.00
#
_symmetry.space_group_name_H-M   'P 1'
#
loop_
_entity.id
_entity.type
_entity.pdbx_description
1 polymer ?
#
loop_
_entity_poly.entity_id
_entity_poly.type
_entity_poly.pdbx_seq_one_letter_code
_entity_poly.pdbx_strand_id
1 'polypeptide(L)'
;DIITHPEVSSGITKKIEEIIISLGLEFNLWKLLFIYFGIVLIKSFFDVSAMYLILSMKYRFMKETILETYQAIFSARWYFFVKEKQGKLLNTFTREISSMGDCLAGTGRLFAETLKLAIYIIVLFYISWQVALVGFGFSFLVGIPLLSLGKLTYKFGKKNTSTANDWLSAVQENFSLAKIILGFALQKKSENVVEEKFKKHTKATLVAQLFNLSISSIYVPLGVLGMIILFYTGRYFS
;
A
#
# COMPACT_ATOMS: atom_id res chain seq x y z
N ASP A 1 -14.07 30.89 -8.95
CA ASP A 1 -14.40 32.23 -8.42
C ASP A 1 -13.42 33.30 -8.91
N ILE A 2 -12.10 33.08 -8.88
CA ILE A 2 -11.08 34.04 -9.35
C ILE A 2 -11.23 34.38 -10.83
N ILE A 3 -11.73 33.44 -11.64
CA ILE A 3 -11.86 33.61 -13.11
C ILE A 3 -13.22 34.21 -13.50
N THR A 4 -14.27 33.97 -12.69
CA THR A 4 -15.65 34.33 -13.02
C THR A 4 -16.17 35.55 -12.27
N HIS A 5 -15.65 35.90 -11.11
CA HIS A 5 -16.06 37.02 -10.28
C HIS A 5 -14.89 37.61 -9.48
N PRO A 6 -14.14 38.58 -10.06
CA PRO A 6 -12.96 39.16 -9.39
C PRO A 6 -13.30 40.00 -8.13
N GLU A 7 -14.56 40.31 -7.90
CA GLU A 7 -14.95 41.16 -6.74
C GLU A 7 -15.18 40.38 -5.42
N VAL A 8 -15.21 39.04 -5.45
CA VAL A 8 -15.44 38.22 -4.26
C VAL A 8 -14.17 37.43 -3.94
N SER A 9 -13.07 38.12 -3.67
CA SER A 9 -11.86 37.45 -3.23
C SER A 9 -11.83 37.29 -1.72
N SER A 10 -11.86 36.04 -1.22
CA SER A 10 -11.58 35.75 0.18
C SER A 10 -10.14 36.17 0.53
N GLY A 11 -9.84 36.45 1.80
CA GLY A 11 -8.53 36.96 2.22
C GLY A 11 -7.33 36.12 1.77
N ILE A 12 -7.53 34.87 1.35
CA ILE A 12 -6.52 33.95 0.86
C ILE A 12 -6.28 34.16 -0.64
N THR A 13 -7.35 34.36 -1.42
CA THR A 13 -7.21 34.70 -2.85
C THR A 13 -6.44 35.99 -3.03
N LYS A 14 -6.64 36.98 -2.15
CA LYS A 14 -5.83 38.23 -2.15
C LYS A 14 -4.34 37.96 -1.88
N LYS A 15 -4.03 37.12 -0.88
CA LYS A 15 -2.61 36.77 -0.61
C LYS A 15 -1.96 35.99 -1.75
N ILE A 16 -2.69 35.08 -2.39
CA ILE A 16 -2.20 34.37 -3.57
C ILE A 16 -2.01 35.32 -4.75
N GLU A 17 -2.95 36.25 -4.95
CA GLU A 17 -2.87 37.29 -5.95
C GLU A 17 -1.68 38.22 -5.72
N GLU A 18 -1.45 38.68 -4.49
CA GLU A 18 -0.27 39.47 -4.10
C GLU A 18 1.06 38.72 -4.37
N ILE A 19 1.11 37.43 -4.08
CA ILE A 19 2.30 36.61 -4.35
C ILE A 19 2.52 36.47 -5.86
N ILE A 20 1.45 36.24 -6.64
CA ILE A 20 1.53 36.11 -8.11
C ILE A 20 1.93 37.44 -8.74
N ILE A 21 1.37 38.56 -8.27
CA ILE A 21 1.71 39.91 -8.73
C ILE A 21 3.16 40.28 -8.34
N SER A 22 3.59 39.93 -7.14
CA SER A 22 4.99 40.16 -6.69
C SER A 22 6.00 39.35 -7.51
N LEU A 23 5.61 38.26 -8.13
CA LEU A 23 6.41 37.48 -9.07
C LEU A 23 6.34 38.02 -10.51
N GLY A 24 5.66 39.18 -10.74
CA GLY A 24 5.57 39.80 -12.05
C GLY A 24 4.71 39.03 -13.06
N LEU A 25 3.80 38.16 -12.59
CA LEU A 25 2.98 37.32 -13.41
C LEU A 25 1.57 37.95 -13.55
N GLU A 26 1.22 38.40 -14.76
CA GLU A 26 -0.17 38.75 -15.08
C GLU A 26 -1.07 37.54 -14.93
N PHE A 27 -2.30 37.77 -14.44
CA PHE A 27 -3.31 36.72 -14.19
C PHE A 27 -3.79 36.12 -15.52
N ASN A 28 -3.13 35.04 -15.97
CA ASN A 28 -3.50 34.33 -17.18
C ASN A 28 -3.71 32.86 -16.84
N LEU A 29 -4.82 32.27 -17.26
CA LEU A 29 -5.20 30.87 -17.02
C LEU A 29 -4.06 29.91 -17.40
N TRP A 30 -3.38 30.16 -18.51
CA TRP A 30 -2.25 29.35 -18.97
C TRP A 30 -1.07 29.37 -17.99
N LYS A 31 -0.77 30.53 -17.40
CA LYS A 31 0.32 30.67 -16.41
C LYS A 31 0.01 29.89 -15.13
N LEU A 32 -1.27 29.94 -14.66
CA LEU A 32 -1.71 29.13 -13.50
C LEU A 32 -1.59 27.63 -13.77
N LEU A 33 -1.97 27.17 -14.96
CA LEU A 33 -1.82 25.77 -15.35
C LEU A 33 -0.35 25.35 -15.39
N PHE A 34 0.55 26.20 -15.89
CA PHE A 34 1.99 25.91 -15.88
C PHE A 34 2.57 25.85 -14.47
N ILE A 35 2.16 26.76 -13.58
CA ILE A 35 2.58 26.73 -12.16
C ILE A 35 2.08 25.45 -11.50
N TYR A 36 0.80 25.10 -11.70
CA TYR A 36 0.24 23.85 -11.17
C TYR A 36 0.97 22.65 -11.70
N PHE A 37 1.24 22.60 -13.00
CA PHE A 37 2.03 21.53 -13.62
C PHE A 37 3.43 21.41 -12.99
N GLY A 38 4.12 22.55 -12.78
CA GLY A 38 5.42 22.59 -12.10
C GLY A 38 5.37 22.02 -10.68
N ILE A 39 4.33 22.39 -9.91
CA ILE A 39 4.14 21.87 -8.55
C ILE A 39 3.89 20.35 -8.58
N VAL A 40 3.09 19.86 -9.53
CA VAL A 40 2.83 18.41 -9.68
C VAL A 40 4.11 17.66 -10.06
N LEU A 41 4.95 18.22 -10.92
CA LEU A 41 6.24 17.63 -11.28
C LEU A 41 7.18 17.55 -10.06
N ILE A 42 7.29 18.63 -9.29
CA ILE A 42 8.10 18.67 -8.06
C ILE A 42 7.58 17.61 -7.07
N LYS A 43 6.26 17.57 -6.85
CA LYS A 43 5.64 16.55 -6.00
C LYS A 43 6.00 15.13 -6.46
N SER A 44 5.84 14.84 -7.76
CA SER A 44 6.16 13.53 -8.32
C SER A 44 7.62 13.16 -8.13
N PHE A 45 8.54 14.11 -8.27
CA PHE A 45 9.96 13.91 -8.00
C PHE A 45 10.21 13.51 -6.53
N PHE A 46 9.57 14.22 -5.58
CA PHE A 46 9.69 13.89 -4.16
C PHE A 46 9.06 12.52 -3.82
N ASP A 47 7.93 12.17 -4.42
CA ASP A 47 7.28 10.87 -4.21
C ASP A 47 8.18 9.72 -4.69
N VAL A 48 8.81 9.85 -5.87
CA VAL A 48 9.76 8.86 -6.39
C VAL A 48 11.01 8.79 -5.51
N SER A 49 11.55 9.92 -5.07
CA SER A 49 12.72 9.98 -4.20
C SER A 49 12.46 9.32 -2.85
N ALA A 50 11.32 9.58 -2.23
CA ALA A 50 10.90 8.94 -0.98
C ALA A 50 10.76 7.41 -1.16
N MET A 51 10.15 6.97 -2.26
CA MET A 51 10.01 5.55 -2.56
C MET A 51 11.36 4.87 -2.79
N TYR A 52 12.29 5.55 -3.47
CA TYR A 52 13.66 5.06 -3.66
C TYR A 52 14.37 4.86 -2.31
N LEU A 53 14.25 5.81 -1.39
CA LEU A 53 14.85 5.70 -0.05
C LEU A 53 14.27 4.49 0.71
N ILE A 54 12.94 4.31 0.69
CA ILE A 54 12.27 3.19 1.35
C ILE A 54 12.75 1.85 0.77
N LEU A 55 12.82 1.74 -0.56
CA LEU A 55 13.29 0.53 -1.23
C LEU A 55 14.78 0.27 -0.96
N SER A 56 15.60 1.31 -0.97
CA SER A 56 17.03 1.20 -0.63
C SER A 56 17.23 0.66 0.78
N MET A 57 16.48 1.19 1.76
CA MET A 57 16.49 0.67 3.14
C MET A 57 16.03 -0.79 3.22
N LYS A 58 14.94 -1.16 2.50
CA LYS A 58 14.47 -2.55 2.40
C LYS A 58 15.57 -3.50 1.95
N TYR A 59 16.18 -3.21 0.80
CA TYR A 59 17.19 -4.10 0.21
C TYR A 59 18.49 -4.13 1.01
N ARG A 60 18.86 -3.03 1.65
CA ARG A 60 20.00 -3.01 2.56
C ARG A 60 19.74 -3.91 3.78
N PHE A 61 18.58 -3.78 4.41
CA PHE A 61 18.17 -4.63 5.51
C PHE A 61 18.13 -6.11 5.11
N MET A 62 17.54 -6.44 3.94
CA MET A 62 17.52 -7.82 3.44
C MET A 62 18.92 -8.37 3.24
N LYS A 63 19.83 -7.59 2.64
CA LYS A 63 21.23 -8.00 2.45
C LYS A 63 21.91 -8.32 3.79
N GLU A 64 21.81 -7.44 4.76
CA GLU A 64 22.40 -7.60 6.09
C GLU A 64 21.82 -8.85 6.76
N THR A 65 20.49 -9.00 6.78
CA THR A 65 19.80 -10.17 7.37
C THR A 65 20.19 -11.50 6.68
N ILE A 66 20.29 -11.50 5.34
CA ILE A 66 20.74 -12.69 4.59
C ILE A 66 22.15 -13.10 5.02
N LEU A 67 23.08 -12.14 5.10
CA LEU A 67 24.47 -12.43 5.46
C LEU A 67 24.61 -12.90 6.92
N GLU A 68 23.91 -12.25 7.85
CA GLU A 68 23.88 -12.66 9.25
C GLU A 68 23.27 -14.06 9.41
N THR A 69 22.14 -14.34 8.75
CA THR A 69 21.50 -15.66 8.78
C THR A 69 22.40 -16.72 8.18
N TYR A 70 23.07 -16.41 7.07
CA TYR A 70 24.04 -17.31 6.45
C TYR A 70 25.18 -17.66 7.40
N GLN A 71 25.81 -16.64 7.99
CA GLN A 71 26.89 -16.85 8.98
C GLN A 71 26.42 -17.65 10.18
N ALA A 72 25.24 -17.35 10.73
CA ALA A 72 24.66 -18.05 11.85
C ALA A 72 24.42 -19.55 11.53
N ILE A 73 23.89 -19.86 10.36
CA ILE A 73 23.65 -21.23 9.92
C ILE A 73 24.97 -22.01 9.78
N PHE A 74 25.98 -21.41 9.13
CA PHE A 74 27.25 -22.09 8.92
C PHE A 74 28.17 -22.11 10.16
N SER A 75 27.85 -21.32 11.18
CA SER A 75 28.46 -21.41 12.52
C SER A 75 27.75 -22.40 13.44
N ALA A 76 26.61 -22.95 13.01
CA ALA A 76 25.86 -23.92 13.79
C ALA A 76 26.60 -25.29 13.84
N ARG A 77 26.32 -26.05 14.91
CA ARG A 77 26.88 -27.41 15.04
C ARG A 77 26.31 -28.33 13.97
N TRP A 78 27.08 -29.32 13.54
CA TRP A 78 26.68 -30.34 12.54
C TRP A 78 25.31 -30.96 12.81
N TYR A 79 24.95 -31.17 14.09
CA TYR A 79 23.64 -31.69 14.49
C TYR A 79 22.46 -30.87 14.00
N PHE A 80 22.63 -29.55 13.85
CA PHE A 80 21.61 -28.66 13.29
C PHE A 80 21.22 -29.04 11.84
N PHE A 81 22.22 -29.35 11.02
CA PHE A 81 22.00 -29.73 9.61
C PHE A 81 21.37 -31.13 9.47
N VAL A 82 21.59 -32.01 10.44
CA VAL A 82 20.94 -33.33 10.47
C VAL A 82 19.47 -33.23 10.86
N LYS A 83 19.15 -32.32 11.76
CA LYS A 83 17.80 -32.15 12.31
C LYS A 83 16.89 -31.29 11.43
N GLU A 84 17.41 -30.19 10.87
CA GLU A 84 16.63 -29.25 10.08
C GLU A 84 16.57 -29.64 8.61
N LYS A 85 15.37 -29.55 8.03
CA LYS A 85 15.15 -29.84 6.60
C LYS A 85 15.73 -28.71 5.74
N GLN A 86 16.50 -29.04 4.73
CA GLN A 86 17.08 -28.07 3.78
C GLN A 86 16.03 -27.14 3.17
N GLY A 87 14.83 -27.64 2.85
CA GLY A 87 13.74 -26.83 2.32
C GLY A 87 13.25 -25.74 3.28
N LYS A 88 13.33 -25.98 4.62
CA LYS A 88 13.00 -24.96 5.61
C LYS A 88 14.03 -23.83 5.60
N LEU A 89 15.31 -24.18 5.58
CA LEU A 89 16.40 -23.19 5.49
C LEU A 89 16.29 -22.35 4.22
N LEU A 90 16.02 -22.99 3.07
CA LEU A 90 15.83 -22.29 1.80
C LEU A 90 14.63 -21.35 1.87
N ASN A 91 13.50 -21.77 2.47
CA ASN A 91 12.32 -20.92 2.65
C ASN A 91 12.63 -19.66 3.49
N THR A 92 13.48 -19.79 4.52
CA THR A 92 13.92 -18.64 5.32
C THR A 92 14.63 -17.60 4.45
N PHE A 93 15.57 -18.02 3.62
CA PHE A 93 16.29 -17.09 2.73
C PHE A 93 15.42 -16.46 1.64
N THR A 94 14.49 -17.21 1.07
CA THR A 94 13.72 -16.75 -0.09
C THR A 94 12.45 -16.02 0.29
N ARG A 95 11.71 -16.51 1.29
CA ARG A 95 10.38 -16.00 1.62
C ARG A 95 10.35 -15.20 2.92
N GLU A 96 10.93 -15.72 3.99
CA GLU A 96 10.81 -15.09 5.31
C GLU A 96 11.55 -13.77 5.35
N ILE A 97 12.80 -13.72 4.89
CA ILE A 97 13.59 -12.48 4.84
C ILE A 97 12.97 -11.46 3.88
N SER A 98 12.43 -11.92 2.73
CA SER A 98 11.70 -11.03 1.84
C SER A 98 10.46 -10.42 2.50
N SER A 99 9.69 -11.25 3.22
CA SER A 99 8.50 -10.77 3.97
C SER A 99 8.85 -9.77 5.07
N MET A 100 9.99 -9.96 5.75
CA MET A 100 10.50 -8.98 6.73
C MET A 100 10.87 -7.66 6.05
N GLY A 101 11.54 -7.72 4.90
CA GLY A 101 11.85 -6.55 4.08
C GLY A 101 10.59 -5.82 3.60
N ASP A 102 9.55 -6.55 3.20
CA ASP A 102 8.26 -5.97 2.80
C ASP A 102 7.54 -5.30 3.97
N CYS A 103 7.62 -5.87 5.16
CA CYS A 103 7.10 -5.28 6.39
C CYS A 103 7.81 -3.95 6.71
N LEU A 104 9.15 -3.91 6.63
CA LEU A 104 9.93 -2.69 6.81
C LEU A 104 9.54 -1.60 5.80
N ALA A 105 9.46 -1.96 4.52
CA ALA A 105 9.04 -1.02 3.47
C ALA A 105 7.60 -0.55 3.66
N GLY A 106 6.70 -1.41 4.13
CA GLY A 106 5.32 -1.07 4.49
C GLY A 106 5.26 -0.06 5.62
N THR A 107 6.03 -0.27 6.68
CA THR A 107 6.14 0.66 7.81
C THR A 107 6.71 2.01 7.37
N GLY A 108 7.74 2.02 6.54
CA GLY A 108 8.30 3.25 5.97
C GLY A 108 7.28 4.04 5.14
N ARG A 109 6.48 3.36 4.34
CA ARG A 109 5.37 3.98 3.59
C ARG A 109 4.32 4.56 4.51
N LEU A 110 3.88 3.83 5.53
CA LEU A 110 2.91 4.32 6.51
C LEU A 110 3.42 5.60 7.19
N PHE A 111 4.68 5.64 7.58
CA PHE A 111 5.28 6.83 8.18
C PHE A 111 5.28 8.02 7.22
N ALA A 112 5.69 7.82 5.97
CA ALA A 112 5.68 8.86 4.95
C ALA A 112 4.26 9.41 4.68
N GLU A 113 3.25 8.53 4.57
CA GLU A 113 1.86 8.94 4.35
C GLU A 113 1.27 9.65 5.57
N THR A 114 1.66 9.25 6.79
CA THR A 114 1.24 9.93 8.02
C THR A 114 1.81 11.35 8.09
N LEU A 115 3.07 11.55 7.69
CA LEU A 115 3.67 12.89 7.61
C LEU A 115 2.96 13.76 6.57
N LYS A 116 2.67 13.23 5.39
CA LYS A 116 1.91 13.95 4.35
C LYS A 116 0.53 14.35 4.86
N LEU A 117 -0.17 13.43 5.54
CA LEU A 117 -1.48 13.70 6.13
C LEU A 117 -1.40 14.83 7.16
N ALA A 118 -0.38 14.81 8.04
CA ALA A 118 -0.17 15.86 9.03
C ALA A 118 0.03 17.23 8.37
N ILE A 119 0.85 17.30 7.32
CA ILE A 119 1.05 18.54 6.55
C ILE A 119 -0.25 19.02 5.93
N TYR A 120 -1.02 18.14 5.30
CA TYR A 120 -2.31 18.51 4.69
C TYR A 120 -3.31 19.03 5.73
N ILE A 121 -3.36 18.42 6.90
CA ILE A 121 -4.21 18.88 8.01
C ILE A 121 -3.80 20.28 8.45
N ILE A 122 -2.50 20.53 8.67
CA ILE A 122 -1.98 21.85 9.09
C ILE A 122 -2.34 22.92 8.06
N VAL A 123 -2.11 22.65 6.77
CA VAL A 123 -2.43 23.57 5.69
C VAL A 123 -3.93 23.85 5.64
N LEU A 124 -4.77 22.82 5.77
CA LEU A 124 -6.22 22.98 5.73
C LEU A 124 -6.73 23.83 6.91
N PHE A 125 -6.20 23.64 8.12
CA PHE A 125 -6.52 24.44 9.30
C PHE A 125 -6.08 25.92 9.12
N TYR A 126 -4.93 26.14 8.48
CA TYR A 126 -4.44 27.48 8.18
C TYR A 126 -5.32 28.21 7.17
N ILE A 127 -5.90 27.49 6.21
CA ILE A 127 -6.79 28.04 5.19
C ILE A 127 -8.16 28.39 5.79
N SER A 128 -8.81 27.41 6.42
CA SER A 128 -10.12 27.61 7.03
C SER A 128 -10.36 26.52 8.08
N TRP A 129 -10.39 26.91 9.34
CA TRP A 129 -10.62 25.98 10.44
C TRP A 129 -12.02 25.36 10.40
N GLN A 130 -13.05 26.11 9.90
CA GLN A 130 -14.42 25.60 9.77
C GLN A 130 -14.50 24.48 8.74
N VAL A 131 -13.92 24.69 7.56
CA VAL A 131 -13.86 23.70 6.47
C VAL A 131 -13.02 22.50 6.91
N ALA A 132 -11.93 22.74 7.65
CA ALA A 132 -11.08 21.69 8.22
C ALA A 132 -11.87 20.78 9.17
N LEU A 133 -12.67 21.33 10.08
CA LEU A 133 -13.50 20.55 11.01
C LEU A 133 -14.55 19.70 10.30
N VAL A 134 -15.22 20.25 9.29
CA VAL A 134 -16.18 19.47 8.48
C VAL A 134 -15.49 18.34 7.75
N GLY A 135 -14.35 18.59 7.10
CA GLY A 135 -13.56 17.55 6.42
C GLY A 135 -13.07 16.47 7.38
N PHE A 136 -12.66 16.88 8.59
CA PHE A 136 -12.24 15.95 9.64
C PHE A 136 -13.41 15.08 10.14
N GLY A 137 -14.56 15.71 10.40
CA GLY A 137 -15.79 15.00 10.79
C GLY A 137 -16.25 14.00 9.74
N PHE A 138 -16.23 14.39 8.46
CA PHE A 138 -16.54 13.48 7.35
C PHE A 138 -15.54 12.33 7.26
N SER A 139 -14.24 12.61 7.35
CA SER A 139 -13.20 11.59 7.31
C SER A 139 -13.34 10.60 8.47
N PHE A 140 -13.71 11.06 9.64
CA PHE A 140 -13.93 10.21 10.81
C PHE A 140 -15.18 9.32 10.64
N LEU A 141 -16.27 9.90 10.14
CA LEU A 141 -17.54 9.20 9.88
C LEU A 141 -17.36 8.08 8.85
N VAL A 142 -16.55 8.32 7.81
CA VAL A 142 -16.24 7.34 6.77
C VAL A 142 -15.15 6.36 7.23
N GLY A 143 -14.15 6.83 7.97
CA GLY A 143 -13.00 6.05 8.39
C GLY A 143 -13.35 4.93 9.37
N ILE A 144 -14.21 5.20 10.36
CA ILE A 144 -14.57 4.20 11.39
C ILE A 144 -15.19 2.92 10.78
N PRO A 145 -16.19 2.97 9.90
CA PRO A 145 -16.70 1.78 9.22
C PRO A 145 -15.63 1.05 8.41
N LEU A 146 -14.73 1.78 7.73
CA LEU A 146 -13.65 1.19 6.93
C LEU A 146 -12.63 0.45 7.80
N LEU A 147 -12.33 0.92 9.01
CA LEU A 147 -11.46 0.21 9.95
C LEU A 147 -12.02 -1.17 10.31
N SER A 148 -13.34 -1.32 10.40
CA SER A 148 -13.98 -2.61 10.69
C SER A 148 -13.74 -3.65 9.57
N LEU A 149 -13.54 -3.22 8.34
CA LEU A 149 -13.22 -4.09 7.20
C LEU A 149 -11.84 -4.73 7.33
N GLY A 150 -10.92 -4.16 8.13
CA GLY A 150 -9.61 -4.73 8.41
C GLY A 150 -9.69 -6.15 9.00
N LYS A 151 -10.67 -6.45 9.84
CA LYS A 151 -10.89 -7.80 10.39
C LYS A 151 -11.26 -8.81 9.30
N LEU A 152 -12.07 -8.39 8.32
CA LEU A 152 -12.45 -9.23 7.18
C LEU A 152 -11.27 -9.45 6.24
N THR A 153 -10.50 -8.41 5.94
CA THR A 153 -9.26 -8.49 5.17
C THR A 153 -8.28 -9.47 5.80
N TYR A 154 -8.10 -9.39 7.11
CA TYR A 154 -7.24 -10.34 7.85
C TYR A 154 -7.75 -11.78 7.75
N LYS A 155 -9.06 -12.00 7.90
CA LYS A 155 -9.68 -13.33 7.79
C LYS A 155 -9.48 -13.95 6.41
N PHE A 156 -9.71 -13.17 5.34
CA PHE A 156 -9.50 -13.62 3.96
C PHE A 156 -8.01 -13.84 3.66
N GLY A 157 -7.13 -12.96 4.14
CA GLY A 157 -5.68 -13.12 4.03
C GLY A 157 -5.17 -14.39 4.72
N LYS A 158 -5.62 -14.67 5.94
CA LYS A 158 -5.28 -15.90 6.67
C LYS A 158 -5.73 -17.16 5.92
N LYS A 159 -6.94 -17.15 5.37
CA LYS A 159 -7.46 -18.29 4.57
C LYS A 159 -6.65 -18.47 3.28
N ASN A 160 -6.29 -17.37 2.61
CA ASN A 160 -5.44 -17.41 1.42
C ASN A 160 -4.07 -18.02 1.73
N THR A 161 -3.41 -17.59 2.81
CA THR A 161 -2.11 -18.14 3.24
C THR A 161 -2.21 -19.62 3.61
N SER A 162 -3.26 -20.03 4.33
CA SER A 162 -3.46 -21.44 4.69
C SER A 162 -3.60 -22.31 3.44
N THR A 163 -4.47 -21.91 2.50
CA THR A 163 -4.69 -22.70 1.27
C THR A 163 -3.46 -22.70 0.35
N ALA A 164 -2.65 -21.63 0.36
CA ALA A 164 -1.37 -21.59 -0.34
C ALA A 164 -0.39 -22.62 0.23
N ASN A 165 -0.29 -22.69 1.55
CA ASN A 165 0.57 -23.67 2.22
C ASN A 165 0.12 -25.12 1.94
N ASP A 166 -1.20 -25.36 1.96
CA ASP A 166 -1.76 -26.71 1.68
C ASP A 166 -1.45 -27.16 0.25
N TRP A 167 -1.57 -26.23 -0.72
CA TRP A 167 -1.24 -26.51 -2.12
C TRP A 167 0.28 -26.73 -2.31
N LEU A 168 1.10 -25.84 -1.78
CA LEU A 168 2.57 -25.97 -1.88
C LEU A 168 3.07 -27.25 -1.22
N SER A 169 2.51 -27.63 -0.07
CA SER A 169 2.87 -28.87 0.62
C SER A 169 2.51 -30.09 -0.23
N ALA A 170 1.36 -30.09 -0.90
CA ALA A 170 0.97 -31.20 -1.78
C ALA A 170 1.92 -31.33 -2.99
N VAL A 171 2.34 -30.20 -3.59
CA VAL A 171 3.36 -30.20 -4.66
C VAL A 171 4.68 -30.74 -4.16
N GLN A 172 5.14 -30.28 -3.00
CA GLN A 172 6.41 -30.72 -2.40
C GLN A 172 6.39 -32.21 -2.06
N GLU A 173 5.28 -32.72 -1.53
CA GLU A 173 5.09 -34.13 -1.25
C GLU A 173 5.16 -34.97 -2.53
N ASN A 174 4.49 -34.54 -3.60
CA ASN A 174 4.54 -35.23 -4.89
C ASN A 174 5.96 -35.25 -5.48
N PHE A 175 6.72 -34.17 -5.37
CA PHE A 175 8.14 -34.19 -5.78
C PHE A 175 8.98 -35.15 -4.94
N SER A 176 8.73 -35.21 -3.65
CA SER A 176 9.44 -36.14 -2.74
C SER A 176 9.13 -37.61 -3.09
N LEU A 177 7.91 -37.88 -3.55
CA LEU A 177 7.42 -39.21 -3.95
C LEU A 177 7.54 -39.48 -5.46
N ALA A 178 8.25 -38.64 -6.22
CA ALA A 178 8.29 -38.72 -7.68
C ALA A 178 8.65 -40.10 -8.24
N LYS A 179 9.64 -40.78 -7.64
CA LYS A 179 10.04 -42.13 -8.05
C LYS A 179 8.91 -43.15 -7.87
N ILE A 180 8.12 -43.03 -6.80
CA ILE A 180 6.98 -43.90 -6.53
C ILE A 180 5.85 -43.61 -7.48
N ILE A 181 5.53 -42.32 -7.69
CA ILE A 181 4.48 -41.87 -8.61
C ILE A 181 4.76 -42.35 -10.04
N LEU A 182 6.01 -42.23 -10.50
CA LEU A 182 6.41 -42.70 -11.81
C LEU A 182 6.45 -44.24 -11.90
N GLY A 183 7.00 -44.92 -10.89
CA GLY A 183 7.12 -46.38 -10.89
C GLY A 183 5.78 -47.11 -10.86
N PHE A 184 4.77 -46.53 -10.23
CA PHE A 184 3.42 -47.12 -10.15
C PHE A 184 2.41 -46.46 -11.10
N ALA A 185 2.83 -45.62 -12.04
CA ALA A 185 1.98 -44.90 -12.99
C ALA A 185 0.82 -44.10 -12.32
N LEU A 186 1.10 -43.48 -11.18
CA LEU A 186 0.13 -42.73 -10.37
C LEU A 186 0.03 -41.24 -10.73
N GLN A 187 0.59 -40.80 -11.88
CA GLN A 187 0.69 -39.40 -12.27
C GLN A 187 -0.67 -38.71 -12.25
N LYS A 188 -1.70 -39.35 -12.86
CA LYS A 188 -3.07 -38.78 -12.91
C LYS A 188 -3.72 -38.62 -11.55
N LYS A 189 -3.47 -39.57 -10.62
CA LYS A 189 -3.97 -39.46 -9.26
C LYS A 189 -3.29 -38.31 -8.49
N SER A 190 -1.99 -38.18 -8.65
CA SER A 190 -1.18 -37.11 -8.09
C SER A 190 -1.62 -35.74 -8.60
N GLU A 191 -1.81 -35.60 -9.93
CA GLU A 191 -2.33 -34.38 -10.58
C GLU A 191 -3.67 -33.95 -10.00
N ASN A 192 -4.63 -34.87 -9.86
CA ASN A 192 -5.96 -34.58 -9.32
C ASN A 192 -5.90 -34.03 -7.88
N VAL A 193 -5.00 -34.54 -7.04
CA VAL A 193 -4.79 -34.05 -5.67
C VAL A 193 -4.28 -32.62 -5.67
N VAL A 194 -3.27 -32.31 -6.51
CA VAL A 194 -2.72 -30.96 -6.63
C VAL A 194 -3.75 -30.01 -7.21
N GLU A 195 -4.50 -30.43 -8.24
CA GLU A 195 -5.57 -29.63 -8.85
C GLU A 195 -6.66 -29.27 -7.84
N GLU A 196 -7.11 -30.21 -7.03
CA GLU A 196 -8.13 -29.94 -5.99
C GLU A 196 -7.65 -28.92 -4.97
N LYS A 197 -6.40 -29.06 -4.50
CA LYS A 197 -5.79 -28.11 -3.56
C LYS A 197 -5.62 -26.73 -4.19
N PHE A 198 -5.17 -26.69 -5.44
CA PHE A 198 -5.02 -25.44 -6.18
C PHE A 198 -6.35 -24.73 -6.45
N LYS A 199 -7.41 -25.48 -6.80
CA LYS A 199 -8.77 -24.91 -6.93
C LYS A 199 -9.24 -24.24 -5.62
N LYS A 200 -8.99 -24.88 -4.47
CA LYS A 200 -9.30 -24.27 -3.16
C LYS A 200 -8.51 -23.00 -2.91
N HIS A 201 -7.22 -23.01 -3.24
CA HIS A 201 -6.38 -21.82 -3.14
C HIS A 201 -6.83 -20.70 -4.08
N THR A 202 -7.12 -21.00 -5.34
CA THR A 202 -7.61 -20.01 -6.32
C THR A 202 -8.88 -19.33 -5.85
N LYS A 203 -9.87 -20.10 -5.31
CA LYS A 203 -11.10 -19.50 -4.74
C LYS A 203 -10.79 -18.57 -3.57
N ALA A 204 -9.90 -18.96 -2.66
CA ALA A 204 -9.52 -18.14 -1.52
C ALA A 204 -8.78 -16.86 -1.95
N THR A 205 -7.89 -16.98 -2.94
CA THR A 205 -7.14 -15.85 -3.51
C THR A 205 -8.06 -14.87 -4.22
N LEU A 206 -8.97 -15.36 -5.07
CA LEU A 206 -9.94 -14.51 -5.77
C LEU A 206 -10.80 -13.71 -4.78
N VAL A 207 -11.33 -14.36 -3.73
CA VAL A 207 -12.13 -13.66 -2.71
C VAL A 207 -11.29 -12.60 -2.00
N ALA A 208 -10.06 -12.91 -1.61
CA ALA A 208 -9.18 -11.97 -0.92
C ALA A 208 -8.81 -10.77 -1.83
N GLN A 209 -8.50 -11.03 -3.10
CA GLN A 209 -8.14 -9.99 -4.06
C GLN A 209 -9.34 -9.11 -4.43
N LEU A 210 -10.50 -9.72 -4.73
CA LEU A 210 -11.72 -8.96 -5.04
C LEU A 210 -12.14 -8.09 -3.86
N PHE A 211 -12.03 -8.60 -2.63
CA PHE A 211 -12.35 -7.82 -1.44
C PHE A 211 -11.41 -6.61 -1.30
N ASN A 212 -10.10 -6.81 -1.47
CA ASN A 212 -9.14 -5.71 -1.44
C ASN A 212 -9.37 -4.67 -2.56
N LEU A 213 -9.67 -5.12 -3.77
CA LEU A 213 -10.02 -4.24 -4.89
C LEU A 213 -11.31 -3.47 -4.62
N SER A 214 -12.33 -4.11 -4.04
CA SER A 214 -13.58 -3.46 -3.67
C SER A 214 -13.38 -2.34 -2.66
N ILE A 215 -12.56 -2.59 -1.62
CA ILE A 215 -12.20 -1.54 -0.64
C ILE A 215 -11.51 -0.37 -1.35
N SER A 216 -10.50 -0.65 -2.17
CA SER A 216 -9.76 0.39 -2.89
C SER A 216 -10.66 1.21 -3.83
N SER A 217 -11.63 0.55 -4.48
CA SER A 217 -12.57 1.22 -5.40
C SER A 217 -13.58 2.13 -4.68
N ILE A 218 -13.93 1.83 -3.41
CA ILE A 218 -14.87 2.66 -2.62
C ILE A 218 -14.24 4.01 -2.24
N TYR A 219 -12.91 4.12 -2.12
CA TYR A 219 -12.27 5.39 -1.76
C TYR A 219 -12.50 6.50 -2.78
N VAL A 220 -12.60 6.19 -4.07
CA VAL A 220 -12.79 7.20 -5.13
C VAL A 220 -14.15 7.88 -5.02
N PRO A 221 -15.31 7.17 -4.98
CA PRO A 221 -16.61 7.78 -4.77
C PRO A 221 -16.72 8.55 -3.44
N LEU A 222 -16.15 8.01 -2.37
CA LEU A 222 -16.14 8.69 -1.07
C LEU A 222 -15.31 9.97 -1.11
N GLY A 223 -14.19 9.98 -1.83
CA GLY A 223 -13.41 11.19 -2.05
C GLY A 223 -14.19 12.28 -2.81
N VAL A 224 -14.95 11.88 -3.84
CA VAL A 224 -15.82 12.80 -4.60
C VAL A 224 -16.93 13.36 -3.71
N LEU A 225 -17.60 12.52 -2.92
CA LEU A 225 -18.60 12.97 -1.95
C LEU A 225 -18.01 13.96 -0.94
N GLY A 226 -16.81 13.66 -0.43
CA GLY A 226 -16.09 14.57 0.46
C GLY A 226 -15.81 15.92 -0.18
N MET A 227 -15.35 15.95 -1.43
CA MET A 227 -15.15 17.19 -2.19
C MET A 227 -16.44 17.99 -2.37
N ILE A 228 -17.56 17.36 -2.69
CA ILE A 228 -18.86 18.02 -2.83
C ILE A 228 -19.28 18.68 -1.50
N ILE A 229 -19.15 17.95 -0.38
CA ILE A 229 -19.47 18.46 0.95
C ILE A 229 -18.59 19.65 1.31
N LEU A 230 -17.27 19.55 1.09
CA LEU A 230 -16.33 20.64 1.36
C LEU A 230 -16.59 21.87 0.49
N PHE A 231 -16.92 21.67 -0.78
CA PHE A 231 -17.26 22.78 -1.68
C PHE A 231 -18.54 23.50 -1.24
N TYR A 232 -19.58 22.75 -0.89
CA TYR A 232 -20.84 23.33 -0.41
C TYR A 232 -20.64 24.08 0.91
N THR A 233 -19.89 23.51 1.83
CA THR A 233 -19.58 24.11 3.13
C THR A 233 -18.71 25.37 2.97
N GLY A 234 -17.68 25.30 2.10
CA GLY A 234 -16.82 26.44 1.81
C GLY A 234 -17.61 27.64 1.26
N ARG A 235 -18.60 27.38 0.40
CA ARG A 235 -19.50 28.42 -0.11
C ARG A 235 -20.43 29.03 0.97
N TYR A 236 -20.80 28.24 1.96
CA TYR A 236 -21.69 28.71 3.04
C TYR A 236 -20.95 29.57 4.07
N PHE A 237 -19.65 29.30 4.29
CA PHE A 237 -18.81 30.03 5.28
C PHE A 237 -17.94 31.12 4.64
N SER A 238 -17.93 31.29 3.33
CA SER A 238 -17.29 32.38 2.60
C SER A 238 -18.28 33.52 2.33
#